data_ccaf9f3026627319ac06030b00f0a92e
#
_entry.id   ccaf9f3026627319ac06030b00f0a92e
#
_cell.length_a   1.000
_cell.length_b   1.000
_cell.length_c   1.000
_cell.angle_alpha   90.00
_cell.angle_beta   90.00
_cell.angle_gamma   90.00
#
_symmetry.space_group_name_H-M   'P 1'
#
loop_
_entity.id
_entity.type
_entity.pdbx_description
1 polymer ?
#
loop_
_entity_poly.entity_id
_entity_poly.type
_entity_poly.pdbx_seq_one_letter_code
_entity_poly.pdbx_strand_id
1 'polypeptide(L)'
;MKSFNQELKSALVAEIRKHREQDQVIQGNYGTTESGIFRGCAVGCAIDSLFRVGGYDTPYYLCSDHGIYERELGIPRILAELQDVIHEGLSDECFPTWPERFMEAVPTEKDLSLVFPKFALWFLVDEEYGILNYAIGTKHQEAVEEAAGLLSAIVAGEHIPLQVWKDCAELARSVRTVGTPEDFTCPARAVNHILSAFNGASGAERRYLTIALDIAEELHVEKYNTSYYEKCAEKLIELLKAEGNE
;
A
#
# COMPACT_ATOMS: atom_id res chain seq x y z
N MET A 1 -20.90 10.41 10.72
CA MET A 1 -20.06 9.33 10.20
C MET A 1 -20.59 8.01 10.77
N LYS A 2 -20.90 7.03 9.91
CA LYS A 2 -21.12 5.67 10.41
C LYS A 2 -19.76 5.15 10.86
N SER A 3 -19.63 4.69 12.09
CA SER A 3 -18.40 4.04 12.57
C SER A 3 -18.18 2.76 11.75
N PHE A 4 -16.95 2.49 11.32
CA PHE A 4 -16.57 1.23 10.69
C PHE A 4 -16.59 0.14 11.77
N ASN A 5 -17.81 -0.31 12.06
CA ASN A 5 -18.08 -1.33 13.06
C ASN A 5 -18.15 -2.74 12.44
N GLN A 6 -18.29 -3.76 13.27
CA GLN A 6 -18.31 -5.16 12.84
C GLN A 6 -19.47 -5.48 11.88
N GLU A 7 -20.62 -4.83 12.03
CA GLU A 7 -21.78 -5.04 11.16
C GLU A 7 -21.50 -4.52 9.74
N LEU A 8 -21.01 -3.27 9.61
CA LEU A 8 -20.62 -2.69 8.32
C LEU A 8 -19.50 -3.49 7.65
N LYS A 9 -18.47 -3.87 8.44
CA LYS A 9 -17.38 -4.72 7.95
C LYS A 9 -17.90 -6.03 7.37
N SER A 10 -18.77 -6.73 8.10
CA SER A 10 -19.32 -8.02 7.66
C SER A 10 -20.14 -7.89 6.38
N ALA A 11 -20.95 -6.84 6.27
CA ALA A 11 -21.74 -6.55 5.08
C ALA A 11 -20.82 -6.22 3.89
N LEU A 12 -19.79 -5.40 4.09
CA LEU A 12 -18.84 -5.00 3.06
C LEU A 12 -18.02 -6.20 2.54
N VAL A 13 -17.49 -7.04 3.43
CA VAL A 13 -16.79 -8.27 3.06
C VAL A 13 -17.69 -9.19 2.24
N ALA A 14 -18.96 -9.33 2.61
CA ALA A 14 -19.92 -10.16 1.89
C ALA A 14 -20.17 -9.63 0.45
N GLU A 15 -20.26 -8.31 0.25
CA GLU A 15 -20.39 -7.72 -1.09
C GLU A 15 -19.11 -7.86 -1.92
N ILE A 16 -17.92 -7.63 -1.32
CA ILE A 16 -16.63 -7.83 -1.99
C ILE A 16 -16.47 -9.29 -2.43
N ARG A 17 -16.87 -10.25 -1.61
CA ARG A 17 -16.88 -11.67 -1.94
C ARG A 17 -17.74 -11.96 -3.18
N LYS A 18 -18.91 -11.32 -3.32
CA LYS A 18 -19.75 -11.46 -4.51
C LYS A 18 -19.04 -10.97 -5.79
N HIS A 19 -18.26 -9.87 -5.71
CA HIS A 19 -17.45 -9.44 -6.87
C HIS A 19 -16.47 -10.52 -7.28
N ARG A 20 -15.77 -11.16 -6.34
CA ARG A 20 -14.87 -12.27 -6.63
C ARG A 20 -15.60 -13.49 -7.23
N GLU A 21 -16.71 -13.90 -6.63
CA GLU A 21 -17.49 -15.06 -7.10
C GLU A 21 -18.13 -14.85 -8.48
N GLN A 22 -18.24 -13.61 -8.93
CA GLN A 22 -18.81 -13.23 -10.22
C GLN A 22 -17.76 -12.80 -11.25
N ASP A 23 -16.47 -13.08 -11.00
CA ASP A 23 -15.34 -12.69 -11.85
C ASP A 23 -15.33 -11.18 -12.18
N GLN A 24 -15.65 -10.34 -11.19
CA GLN A 24 -15.74 -8.89 -11.33
C GLN A 24 -14.48 -8.17 -10.86
N VAL A 25 -13.59 -8.86 -10.14
CA VAL A 25 -12.30 -8.31 -9.71
C VAL A 25 -11.32 -8.39 -10.87
N ILE A 26 -10.77 -7.26 -11.27
CA ILE A 26 -9.82 -7.14 -12.39
C ILE A 26 -8.66 -6.21 -12.02
N GLN A 27 -7.55 -6.30 -12.74
CA GLN A 27 -6.43 -5.36 -12.64
C GLN A 27 -6.54 -4.27 -13.73
N GLY A 28 -5.85 -3.14 -13.52
CA GLY A 28 -5.71 -2.07 -14.51
C GLY A 28 -6.91 -1.14 -14.67
N ASN A 29 -8.01 -1.32 -13.92
CA ASN A 29 -9.18 -0.46 -14.02
C ASN A 29 -9.91 -0.30 -12.69
N TYR A 30 -10.14 0.91 -12.25
CA TYR A 30 -10.85 1.20 -11.00
C TYR A 30 -12.32 0.77 -11.01
N GLY A 31 -12.97 0.83 -12.16
CA GLY A 31 -14.33 0.40 -12.31
C GLY A 31 -14.83 0.67 -13.73
N THR A 32 -15.56 -0.28 -14.25
CA THR A 32 -16.30 -0.16 -15.52
C THR A 32 -17.63 -0.88 -15.39
N THR A 33 -18.63 -0.41 -16.09
CA THR A 33 -19.93 -1.08 -16.15
C THR A 33 -20.21 -1.44 -17.59
N GLU A 34 -20.08 -2.71 -17.91
CA GLU A 34 -20.42 -3.27 -19.22
C GLU A 34 -21.69 -4.13 -19.09
N SER A 35 -22.68 -3.84 -19.92
CA SER A 35 -23.98 -4.56 -19.89
C SER A 35 -24.64 -4.61 -18.51
N GLY A 36 -24.45 -3.55 -17.68
CA GLY A 36 -24.99 -3.47 -16.32
C GLY A 36 -24.22 -4.26 -15.26
N ILE A 37 -23.06 -4.84 -15.62
CA ILE A 37 -22.20 -5.57 -14.69
C ILE A 37 -20.99 -4.70 -14.35
N PHE A 38 -20.80 -4.40 -13.07
CA PHE A 38 -19.62 -3.70 -12.57
C PHE A 38 -18.40 -4.64 -12.55
N ARG A 39 -17.24 -4.14 -12.97
CA ARG A 39 -15.93 -4.77 -12.77
C ARG A 39 -14.91 -3.72 -12.37
N GLY A 40 -14.00 -4.05 -11.46
CA GLY A 40 -12.98 -3.09 -10.98
C GLY A 40 -11.82 -3.74 -10.25
N CYS A 41 -10.79 -2.92 -9.95
CA CYS A 41 -9.67 -3.30 -9.11
C CYS A 41 -10.11 -3.46 -7.63
N ALA A 42 -9.16 -3.76 -6.75
CA ALA A 42 -9.45 -3.95 -5.33
C ALA A 42 -10.20 -2.76 -4.70
N VAL A 43 -9.73 -1.54 -4.97
CA VAL A 43 -10.35 -0.31 -4.44
C VAL A 43 -11.71 -0.07 -5.09
N GLY A 44 -11.82 -0.23 -6.40
CA GLY A 44 -13.08 -0.05 -7.12
C GLY A 44 -14.18 -1.00 -6.63
N CYS A 45 -13.86 -2.28 -6.46
CA CYS A 45 -14.80 -3.27 -5.92
C CYS A 45 -15.21 -2.97 -4.47
N ALA A 46 -14.28 -2.51 -3.62
CA ALA A 46 -14.61 -2.16 -2.25
C ALA A 46 -15.49 -0.89 -2.16
N ILE A 47 -15.24 0.11 -3.01
CA ILE A 47 -16.07 1.31 -3.09
C ILE A 47 -17.47 0.96 -3.62
N ASP A 48 -17.56 0.16 -4.69
CA ASP A 48 -18.85 -0.30 -5.22
C ASP A 48 -19.63 -1.08 -4.15
N SER A 49 -18.97 -1.97 -3.43
CA SER A 49 -19.56 -2.71 -2.32
C SER A 49 -20.09 -1.80 -1.22
N LEU A 50 -19.35 -0.74 -0.87
CA LEU A 50 -19.75 0.23 0.16
C LEU A 50 -21.05 0.96 -0.25
N PHE A 51 -21.16 1.39 -1.50
CA PHE A 51 -22.36 2.03 -2.02
C PHE A 51 -23.54 1.07 -2.03
N ARG A 52 -23.36 -0.17 -2.47
CA ARG A 52 -24.41 -1.21 -2.45
C ARG A 52 -24.92 -1.52 -1.05
N VAL A 53 -24.02 -1.64 -0.06
CA VAL A 53 -24.41 -1.78 1.37
C VAL A 53 -25.23 -0.58 1.85
N GLY A 54 -24.95 0.61 1.32
CA GLY A 54 -25.74 1.83 1.57
C GLY A 54 -27.07 1.89 0.82
N GLY A 55 -27.33 0.99 -0.12
CA GLY A 55 -28.53 0.99 -0.96
C GLY A 55 -28.48 1.97 -2.13
N TYR A 56 -27.28 2.32 -2.60
CA TYR A 56 -27.04 3.29 -3.68
C TYR A 56 -26.26 2.67 -4.84
N ASP A 57 -26.47 3.22 -6.03
CA ASP A 57 -25.60 2.95 -7.18
C ASP A 57 -24.28 3.73 -7.04
N THR A 58 -23.17 3.11 -7.43
CA THR A 58 -21.86 3.73 -7.32
C THR A 58 -21.63 4.72 -8.45
N PRO A 59 -21.39 6.01 -8.15
CA PRO A 59 -20.95 6.96 -9.17
C PRO A 59 -19.58 6.55 -9.70
N TYR A 60 -19.46 6.30 -11.00
CA TYR A 60 -18.24 5.82 -11.65
C TYR A 60 -16.98 6.62 -11.29
N TYR A 61 -17.09 7.94 -11.21
CA TYR A 61 -15.95 8.82 -10.89
C TYR A 61 -15.43 8.69 -9.47
N LEU A 62 -16.18 8.01 -8.58
CA LEU A 62 -15.75 7.75 -7.20
C LEU A 62 -14.96 6.45 -7.05
N CYS A 63 -14.98 5.55 -8.03
CA CYS A 63 -14.27 4.26 -7.94
C CYS A 63 -12.75 4.38 -7.78
N SER A 64 -12.16 5.54 -8.12
CA SER A 64 -10.74 5.84 -7.95
C SER A 64 -10.43 6.78 -6.76
N ASP A 65 -11.43 7.14 -5.97
CA ASP A 65 -11.22 8.03 -4.82
C ASP A 65 -10.82 7.24 -3.55
N HIS A 66 -9.53 6.99 -3.40
CA HIS A 66 -8.96 6.33 -2.22
C HIS A 66 -9.32 7.03 -0.89
N GLY A 67 -9.62 8.34 -0.92
CA GLY A 67 -10.06 9.10 0.24
C GLY A 67 -11.41 8.66 0.81
N ILE A 68 -12.21 7.88 0.07
CA ILE A 68 -13.45 7.27 0.56
C ILE A 68 -13.17 6.33 1.73
N TYR A 69 -12.07 5.56 1.67
CA TYR A 69 -11.67 4.68 2.75
C TYR A 69 -11.47 5.44 4.08
N GLU A 70 -10.85 6.59 4.03
CA GLU A 70 -10.62 7.41 5.22
C GLU A 70 -11.92 8.07 5.70
N ARG A 71 -12.69 8.65 4.79
CA ARG A 71 -13.93 9.36 5.14
C ARG A 71 -15.05 8.45 5.65
N GLU A 72 -15.20 7.28 5.03
CA GLU A 72 -16.35 6.40 5.30
C GLU A 72 -16.02 5.20 6.21
N LEU A 73 -14.75 4.73 6.17
CA LEU A 73 -14.31 3.54 6.89
C LEU A 73 -13.29 3.84 7.99
N GLY A 74 -12.71 5.06 8.04
CA GLY A 74 -11.63 5.40 8.97
C GLY A 74 -10.31 4.69 8.66
N ILE A 75 -10.18 4.09 7.47
CA ILE A 75 -8.94 3.47 6.99
C ILE A 75 -8.10 4.56 6.34
N PRO A 76 -6.88 4.85 6.83
CA PRO A 76 -6.02 5.87 6.24
C PRO A 76 -5.90 5.72 4.72
N ARG A 77 -6.00 6.83 4.00
CA ARG A 77 -5.94 6.87 2.53
C ARG A 77 -4.71 6.15 1.98
N ILE A 78 -3.56 6.32 2.64
CA ILE A 78 -2.31 5.68 2.22
C ILE A 78 -2.39 4.14 2.21
N LEU A 79 -3.21 3.55 3.10
CA LEU A 79 -3.43 2.10 3.13
C LEU A 79 -4.33 1.64 1.97
N ALA A 80 -5.30 2.45 1.56
CA ALA A 80 -6.10 2.17 0.37
C ALA A 80 -5.23 2.24 -0.91
N GLU A 81 -4.32 3.21 -0.98
CA GLU A 81 -3.36 3.34 -2.08
C GLU A 81 -2.36 2.19 -2.10
N LEU A 82 -1.86 1.76 -0.93
CA LEU A 82 -0.98 0.60 -0.81
C LEU A 82 -1.71 -0.71 -1.20
N GLN A 83 -2.96 -0.88 -0.77
CA GLN A 83 -3.81 -2.01 -1.19
C GLN A 83 -3.94 -2.07 -2.71
N ASP A 84 -4.19 -0.93 -3.35
CA ASP A 84 -4.37 -0.81 -4.80
C ASP A 84 -3.07 -1.17 -5.55
N VAL A 85 -1.94 -0.63 -5.11
CA VAL A 85 -0.63 -0.92 -5.73
C VAL A 85 -0.27 -2.40 -5.58
N ILE A 86 -0.48 -2.99 -4.41
CA ILE A 86 -0.26 -4.42 -4.20
C ILE A 86 -1.17 -5.23 -5.14
N HIS A 87 -2.44 -4.87 -5.27
CA HIS A 87 -3.38 -5.54 -6.17
C HIS A 87 -2.88 -5.63 -7.61
N GLU A 88 -2.35 -4.52 -8.13
CA GLU A 88 -1.89 -4.45 -9.51
C GLU A 88 -0.62 -5.27 -9.77
N GLY A 89 0.17 -5.58 -8.74
CA GLY A 89 1.39 -6.40 -8.86
C GLY A 89 1.21 -7.88 -8.48
N LEU A 90 0.04 -8.28 -7.97
CA LEU A 90 -0.21 -9.68 -7.61
C LEU A 90 -0.42 -10.55 -8.85
N SER A 91 -0.07 -11.84 -8.73
CA SER A 91 -0.32 -12.85 -9.76
C SER A 91 -1.81 -13.08 -10.02
N ASP A 92 -2.13 -13.65 -11.20
CA ASP A 92 -3.50 -14.01 -11.61
C ASP A 92 -4.19 -14.95 -10.62
N GLU A 93 -3.43 -15.72 -9.86
CA GLU A 93 -3.94 -16.62 -8.84
C GLU A 93 -4.29 -15.89 -7.54
N CYS A 94 -3.59 -14.80 -7.23
CA CYS A 94 -3.65 -14.10 -5.94
C CYS A 94 -4.56 -12.86 -5.96
N PHE A 95 -4.55 -12.06 -7.05
CA PHE A 95 -5.27 -10.79 -7.07
C PHE A 95 -6.78 -10.91 -6.85
N PRO A 96 -7.50 -11.96 -7.33
CA PRO A 96 -8.96 -12.00 -7.17
C PRO A 96 -9.43 -12.09 -5.73
N THR A 97 -8.60 -12.70 -4.85
CA THR A 97 -8.92 -12.86 -3.43
C THR A 97 -8.46 -11.69 -2.57
N TRP A 98 -7.59 -10.84 -3.10
CA TRP A 98 -6.92 -9.80 -2.35
C TRP A 98 -7.86 -8.75 -1.75
N PRO A 99 -8.87 -8.21 -2.46
CA PRO A 99 -9.78 -7.22 -1.87
C PRO A 99 -10.52 -7.74 -0.64
N GLU A 100 -10.96 -8.99 -0.68
CA GLU A 100 -11.65 -9.67 0.43
C GLU A 100 -10.68 -9.87 1.61
N ARG A 101 -9.51 -10.45 1.36
CA ARG A 101 -8.48 -10.71 2.38
C ARG A 101 -8.03 -9.43 3.09
N PHE A 102 -7.83 -8.35 2.35
CA PHE A 102 -7.49 -7.05 2.92
C PHE A 102 -8.60 -6.55 3.86
N MET A 103 -9.85 -6.50 3.38
CA MET A 103 -10.96 -5.98 4.18
C MET A 103 -11.26 -6.86 5.40
N GLU A 104 -11.07 -8.18 5.32
CA GLU A 104 -11.16 -9.09 6.45
C GLU A 104 -10.07 -8.83 7.50
N ALA A 105 -8.89 -8.42 7.08
CA ALA A 105 -7.78 -8.14 8.00
C ALA A 105 -7.92 -6.79 8.72
N VAL A 106 -8.58 -5.80 8.11
CA VAL A 106 -8.76 -4.48 8.73
C VAL A 106 -9.56 -4.60 10.03
N PRO A 107 -9.01 -4.23 11.20
CA PRO A 107 -9.76 -4.23 12.46
C PRO A 107 -10.78 -3.09 12.49
N THR A 108 -11.86 -3.28 13.24
CA THR A 108 -12.87 -2.25 13.44
C THR A 108 -12.53 -1.39 14.65
N GLU A 109 -12.82 -0.08 14.55
CA GLU A 109 -12.71 0.87 15.68
C GLU A 109 -11.27 1.00 16.25
N LYS A 110 -10.26 0.76 15.43
CA LYS A 110 -8.83 0.88 15.79
C LYS A 110 -8.17 2.03 15.03
N ASP A 111 -7.13 2.60 15.64
CA ASP A 111 -6.23 3.53 14.97
C ASP A 111 -5.25 2.76 14.08
N LEU A 112 -5.27 3.03 12.80
CA LEU A 112 -4.40 2.39 11.80
C LEU A 112 -3.26 3.30 11.34
N SER A 113 -3.04 4.43 12.01
CA SER A 113 -2.04 5.44 11.60
C SER A 113 -0.61 4.89 11.56
N LEU A 114 -0.29 3.89 12.37
CA LEU A 114 1.04 3.27 12.44
C LEU A 114 1.22 2.08 11.49
N VAL A 115 0.17 1.60 10.82
CA VAL A 115 0.29 0.43 9.92
C VAL A 115 1.24 0.73 8.76
N PHE A 116 1.07 1.88 8.09
CA PHE A 116 1.96 2.25 6.99
C PHE A 116 3.41 2.52 7.43
N PRO A 117 3.70 3.27 8.51
CA PRO A 117 5.05 3.38 9.06
C PRO A 117 5.72 2.03 9.38
N LYS A 118 4.99 1.11 10.01
CA LYS A 118 5.48 -0.26 10.29
C LYS A 118 5.75 -1.03 8.99
N PHE A 119 4.87 -0.92 7.99
CA PHE A 119 5.08 -1.53 6.67
C PHE A 119 6.31 -0.94 5.96
N ALA A 120 6.44 0.38 5.94
CA ALA A 120 7.58 1.05 5.33
C ALA A 120 8.91 0.70 6.03
N LEU A 121 8.91 0.57 7.35
CA LEU A 121 10.08 0.11 8.10
C LEU A 121 10.46 -1.33 7.71
N TRP A 122 9.50 -2.25 7.68
CA TRP A 122 9.71 -3.61 7.20
C TRP A 122 10.25 -3.62 5.76
N PHE A 123 9.65 -2.86 4.86
CA PHE A 123 10.09 -2.70 3.48
C PHE A 123 11.56 -2.29 3.37
N LEU A 124 12.05 -1.46 4.30
CA LEU A 124 13.44 -1.01 4.27
C LEU A 124 14.42 -2.00 4.90
N VAL A 125 14.08 -2.64 6.05
CA VAL A 125 15.08 -3.32 6.89
C VAL A 125 14.78 -4.78 7.24
N ASP A 126 13.74 -5.39 6.66
CA ASP A 126 13.49 -6.82 6.88
C ASP A 126 14.74 -7.65 6.51
N GLU A 127 15.06 -8.65 7.32
CA GLU A 127 16.28 -9.44 7.15
C GLU A 127 16.32 -10.23 5.84
N GLU A 128 15.17 -10.60 5.31
CA GLU A 128 15.06 -11.38 4.07
C GLU A 128 14.64 -10.51 2.87
N TYR A 129 13.61 -9.66 3.07
CA TYR A 129 12.93 -8.92 1.99
C TYR A 129 13.27 -7.43 1.95
N GLY A 130 13.98 -6.89 2.96
CA GLY A 130 14.24 -5.46 3.06
C GLY A 130 15.20 -4.92 1.99
N ILE A 131 14.94 -3.70 1.55
CA ILE A 131 15.77 -2.97 0.57
C ILE A 131 17.22 -2.82 1.05
N LEU A 132 17.47 -2.77 2.36
CA LEU A 132 18.81 -2.68 2.94
C LEU A 132 19.71 -3.83 2.49
N ASN A 133 19.17 -5.04 2.28
CA ASN A 133 19.93 -6.21 1.81
C ASN A 133 20.62 -5.99 0.45
N TYR A 134 20.11 -5.07 -0.36
CA TYR A 134 20.66 -4.69 -1.66
C TYR A 134 21.51 -3.43 -1.58
N ALA A 135 21.51 -2.74 -0.45
CA ALA A 135 22.25 -1.50 -0.22
C ALA A 135 23.57 -1.71 0.53
N ILE A 136 23.71 -2.81 1.31
CA ILE A 136 24.89 -3.08 2.15
C ILE A 136 26.18 -3.03 1.33
N GLY A 137 27.15 -2.24 1.81
CA GLY A 137 28.44 -2.05 1.16
C GLY A 137 28.40 -1.15 -0.08
N THR A 138 27.25 -0.57 -0.41
CA THR A 138 27.10 0.40 -1.51
C THR A 138 26.97 1.83 -0.97
N LYS A 139 27.05 2.81 -1.88
CA LYS A 139 26.78 4.24 -1.55
C LYS A 139 25.33 4.51 -1.12
N HIS A 140 24.41 3.55 -1.26
CA HIS A 140 23.01 3.68 -0.93
C HIS A 140 22.68 3.31 0.51
N GLN A 141 23.59 2.60 1.19
CA GLN A 141 23.36 2.04 2.54
C GLN A 141 22.95 3.10 3.55
N GLU A 142 23.73 4.20 3.65
CA GLU A 142 23.44 5.28 4.59
C GLU A 142 22.05 5.88 4.40
N ALA A 143 21.59 6.06 3.16
CA ALA A 143 20.26 6.60 2.89
C ALA A 143 19.13 5.66 3.32
N VAL A 144 19.32 4.33 3.19
CA VAL A 144 18.34 3.34 3.66
C VAL A 144 18.30 3.31 5.18
N GLU A 145 19.46 3.28 5.84
CA GLU A 145 19.58 3.25 7.30
C GLU A 145 19.00 4.52 7.96
N GLU A 146 19.26 5.69 7.38
CA GLU A 146 18.72 6.96 7.88
C GLU A 146 17.17 6.98 7.78
N ALA A 147 16.61 6.58 6.63
CA ALA A 147 15.17 6.49 6.46
C ALA A 147 14.53 5.48 7.44
N ALA A 148 15.16 4.34 7.64
CA ALA A 148 14.70 3.32 8.58
C ALA A 148 14.75 3.85 10.04
N GLY A 149 15.77 4.62 10.40
CA GLY A 149 15.87 5.29 11.71
C GLY A 149 14.70 6.24 11.95
N LEU A 150 14.34 7.06 10.95
CA LEU A 150 13.19 7.98 11.06
C LEU A 150 11.86 7.22 11.22
N LEU A 151 11.65 6.17 10.43
CA LEU A 151 10.43 5.36 10.53
C LEU A 151 10.35 4.62 11.87
N SER A 152 11.47 4.12 12.38
CA SER A 152 11.56 3.50 13.70
C SER A 152 11.16 4.46 14.81
N ALA A 153 11.62 5.71 14.74
CA ALA A 153 11.26 6.77 15.69
C ALA A 153 9.75 7.09 15.65
N ILE A 154 9.15 7.17 14.45
CA ILE A 154 7.68 7.31 14.28
C ILE A 154 6.93 6.14 14.93
N VAL A 155 7.37 4.91 14.67
CA VAL A 155 6.74 3.70 15.26
C VAL A 155 6.88 3.72 16.79
N ALA A 156 7.96 4.30 17.34
CA ALA A 156 8.14 4.52 18.76
C ALA A 156 7.32 5.71 19.34
N GLY A 157 6.56 6.42 18.51
CA GLY A 157 5.72 7.56 18.91
C GLY A 157 6.45 8.90 18.97
N GLU A 158 7.62 9.01 18.35
CA GLU A 158 8.36 10.26 18.29
C GLU A 158 7.84 11.17 17.18
N HIS A 159 7.90 12.48 17.43
CA HIS A 159 7.58 13.48 16.40
C HIS A 159 8.84 13.88 15.63
N ILE A 160 8.86 13.62 14.33
CA ILE A 160 9.99 13.97 13.47
C ILE A 160 9.69 15.28 12.72
N PRO A 161 10.53 16.34 12.91
CA PRO A 161 10.35 17.59 12.19
C PRO A 161 10.44 17.42 10.67
N LEU A 162 9.61 18.16 9.93
CA LEU A 162 9.57 18.10 8.45
C LEU A 162 10.95 18.32 7.80
N GLN A 163 11.82 19.11 8.41
CA GLN A 163 13.16 19.36 7.87
C GLN A 163 14.01 18.08 7.86
N VAL A 164 13.92 17.25 8.91
CA VAL A 164 14.66 15.97 8.98
C VAL A 164 14.23 15.02 7.85
N TRP A 165 12.93 14.97 7.55
CA TRP A 165 12.41 14.20 6.39
C TRP A 165 12.97 14.70 5.04
N LYS A 166 13.07 16.03 4.89
CA LYS A 166 13.65 16.65 3.68
C LYS A 166 15.13 16.33 3.54
N ASP A 167 15.88 16.39 4.63
CA ASP A 167 17.31 16.11 4.65
C ASP A 167 17.58 14.65 4.29
N CYS A 168 16.81 13.71 4.84
CA CYS A 168 16.89 12.30 4.47
C CYS A 168 16.52 12.06 2.99
N ALA A 169 15.48 12.69 2.48
CA ALA A 169 15.11 12.61 1.06
C ALA A 169 16.19 13.22 0.13
N GLU A 170 16.87 14.28 0.58
CA GLU A 170 18.02 14.87 -0.12
C GLU A 170 19.21 13.91 -0.15
N LEU A 171 19.53 13.28 0.98
CA LEU A 171 20.56 12.24 1.05
C LEU A 171 20.27 11.12 0.06
N ALA A 172 19.04 10.58 0.07
CA ALA A 172 18.65 9.52 -0.87
C ALA A 172 18.78 9.95 -2.34
N ARG A 173 18.49 11.21 -2.65
CA ARG A 173 18.70 11.76 -4.01
C ARG A 173 20.16 11.94 -4.36
N SER A 174 21.00 12.39 -3.43
CA SER A 174 22.40 12.73 -3.67
C SER A 174 23.27 11.51 -4.05
N VAL A 175 22.92 10.34 -3.56
CA VAL A 175 23.64 9.08 -3.84
C VAL A 175 23.19 8.37 -5.11
N ARG A 176 22.15 8.86 -5.78
CA ARG A 176 21.66 8.32 -7.06
C ARG A 176 22.53 8.75 -8.22
N THR A 177 22.57 7.93 -9.27
CA THR A 177 23.23 8.28 -10.55
C THR A 177 22.13 8.57 -11.58
N VAL A 178 21.42 9.67 -11.38
CA VAL A 178 20.22 10.05 -12.15
C VAL A 178 20.46 9.97 -13.65
N GLY A 179 19.55 9.28 -14.34
CA GLY A 179 19.57 9.13 -15.80
C GLY A 179 20.41 7.97 -16.32
N THR A 180 20.96 7.13 -15.45
CA THR A 180 21.60 5.87 -15.84
C THR A 180 20.64 4.69 -15.69
N PRO A 181 20.89 3.54 -16.38
CA PRO A 181 20.08 2.34 -16.16
C PRO A 181 20.04 1.90 -14.69
N GLU A 182 21.16 2.01 -13.98
CA GLU A 182 21.29 1.61 -12.57
C GLU A 182 20.45 2.49 -11.62
N ASP A 183 20.08 3.70 -12.04
CA ASP A 183 19.19 4.57 -11.22
C ASP A 183 17.78 4.01 -11.13
N PHE A 184 17.33 3.23 -12.12
CA PHE A 184 15.95 2.72 -12.14
C PHE A 184 15.71 1.65 -11.07
N THR A 185 16.72 0.91 -10.66
CA THR A 185 16.65 -0.20 -9.69
C THR A 185 17.43 0.05 -8.40
N CYS A 186 17.90 1.29 -8.16
CA CYS A 186 18.75 1.54 -7.00
C CYS A 186 17.95 1.65 -5.68
N PRO A 187 18.47 1.10 -4.58
CA PRO A 187 17.83 1.17 -3.26
C PRO A 187 17.46 2.58 -2.79
N ALA A 188 18.32 3.56 -3.00
CA ALA A 188 18.06 4.96 -2.63
C ALA A 188 16.87 5.58 -3.40
N ARG A 189 16.55 5.09 -4.58
CA ARG A 189 15.34 5.52 -5.29
C ARG A 189 14.07 4.98 -4.64
N ALA A 190 14.07 3.72 -4.22
CA ALA A 190 12.96 3.15 -3.45
C ALA A 190 12.74 3.92 -2.15
N VAL A 191 13.81 4.23 -1.39
CA VAL A 191 13.75 5.09 -0.19
C VAL A 191 13.10 6.43 -0.50
N ASN A 192 13.58 7.15 -1.53
CA ASN A 192 13.03 8.46 -1.87
C ASN A 192 11.53 8.41 -2.19
N HIS A 193 11.07 7.33 -2.83
CA HIS A 193 9.66 7.16 -3.14
C HIS A 193 8.82 6.79 -1.92
N ILE A 194 9.29 5.93 -1.03
CA ILE A 194 8.62 5.63 0.26
C ILE A 194 8.48 6.90 1.11
N LEU A 195 9.55 7.69 1.24
CA LEU A 195 9.51 8.96 1.98
C LEU A 195 8.54 9.97 1.34
N SER A 196 8.45 9.99 0.01
CA SER A 196 7.52 10.87 -0.71
C SER A 196 6.06 10.44 -0.52
N ALA A 197 5.79 9.14 -0.50
CA ALA A 197 4.46 8.61 -0.20
C ALA A 197 4.05 8.93 1.25
N PHE A 198 4.97 8.78 2.21
CA PHE A 198 4.73 9.06 3.63
C PHE A 198 4.38 10.54 3.88
N ASN A 199 5.05 11.46 3.20
CA ASN A 199 4.84 12.90 3.44
C ASN A 199 3.55 13.45 2.80
N GLY A 200 2.83 12.70 1.98
CA GLY A 200 1.48 13.03 1.50
C GLY A 200 1.33 14.36 0.72
N ALA A 201 2.44 14.96 0.30
CA ALA A 201 2.48 16.37 -0.08
C ALA A 201 1.82 16.71 -1.42
N SER A 202 1.39 15.73 -2.21
CA SER A 202 1.03 16.01 -3.62
C SER A 202 -0.17 15.26 -4.19
N GLY A 203 -0.82 14.36 -3.45
CA GLY A 203 -1.85 13.46 -4.01
C GLY A 203 -1.30 12.46 -5.04
N ALA A 204 0.00 12.25 -5.03
CA ALA A 204 0.70 11.33 -5.92
C ALA A 204 1.25 10.07 -5.18
N GLU A 205 0.73 9.83 -3.97
CA GLU A 205 1.20 8.78 -3.06
C GLU A 205 1.19 7.42 -3.75
N ARG A 206 0.11 7.08 -4.45
CA ARG A 206 -0.01 5.83 -5.23
C ARG A 206 1.14 5.65 -6.21
N ARG A 207 1.47 6.70 -6.98
CA ARG A 207 2.58 6.66 -7.94
C ARG A 207 3.93 6.39 -7.26
N TYR A 208 4.16 7.00 -6.11
CA TYR A 208 5.39 6.79 -5.35
C TYR A 208 5.46 5.37 -4.80
N LEU A 209 4.36 4.84 -4.26
CA LEU A 209 4.29 3.45 -3.81
C LEU A 209 4.53 2.48 -4.97
N THR A 210 3.89 2.69 -6.13
CA THR A 210 4.12 1.86 -7.32
C THR A 210 5.60 1.79 -7.65
N ILE A 211 6.27 2.92 -7.81
CA ILE A 211 7.70 2.95 -8.17
C ILE A 211 8.56 2.27 -7.09
N ALA A 212 8.26 2.47 -5.80
CA ALA A 212 9.02 1.85 -4.72
C ALA A 212 8.89 0.33 -4.74
N LEU A 213 7.67 -0.19 -4.91
CA LEU A 213 7.41 -1.63 -4.93
C LEU A 213 7.94 -2.28 -6.22
N ASP A 214 7.82 -1.62 -7.38
CA ASP A 214 8.39 -2.12 -8.64
C ASP A 214 9.92 -2.28 -8.54
N ILE A 215 10.62 -1.32 -7.91
CA ILE A 215 12.07 -1.43 -7.67
C ILE A 215 12.37 -2.64 -6.77
N ALA A 216 11.60 -2.81 -5.71
CA ALA A 216 11.78 -3.94 -4.80
C ALA A 216 11.46 -5.28 -5.47
N GLU A 217 10.41 -5.35 -6.29
CA GLU A 217 10.06 -6.52 -7.09
C GLU A 217 11.22 -6.92 -8.00
N GLU A 218 11.79 -5.96 -8.76
CA GLU A 218 12.89 -6.22 -9.68
C GLU A 218 14.14 -6.74 -8.95
N LEU A 219 14.51 -6.10 -7.84
CA LEU A 219 15.64 -6.53 -7.00
C LEU A 219 15.40 -7.91 -6.37
N HIS A 220 14.16 -8.19 -5.95
CA HIS A 220 13.80 -9.43 -5.27
C HIS A 220 13.72 -10.62 -6.24
N VAL A 221 13.07 -10.45 -7.40
CA VAL A 221 12.92 -11.51 -8.41
C VAL A 221 14.27 -11.98 -8.92
N GLU A 222 15.24 -11.09 -9.14
CA GLU A 222 16.61 -11.46 -9.51
C GLU A 222 17.27 -12.41 -8.49
N LYS A 223 16.95 -12.23 -7.20
CA LYS A 223 17.58 -12.99 -6.11
C LYS A 223 16.83 -14.27 -5.74
N TYR A 224 15.48 -14.24 -5.69
CA TYR A 224 14.66 -15.31 -5.10
C TYR A 224 13.72 -16.00 -6.10
N ASN A 225 13.52 -15.45 -7.28
CA ASN A 225 12.57 -15.94 -8.29
C ASN A 225 11.13 -16.13 -7.75
N THR A 226 10.69 -15.21 -6.86
CA THR A 226 9.34 -15.18 -6.26
C THR A 226 8.82 -13.75 -6.29
N SER A 227 7.50 -13.56 -6.27
CA SER A 227 6.91 -12.23 -6.29
C SER A 227 7.07 -11.51 -4.94
N TYR A 228 7.60 -10.30 -4.99
CA TYR A 228 7.68 -9.41 -3.83
C TYR A 228 6.31 -8.85 -3.44
N TYR A 229 5.41 -8.65 -4.39
CA TYR A 229 4.06 -8.17 -4.15
C TYR A 229 3.24 -9.13 -3.26
N GLU A 230 3.45 -10.44 -3.41
CA GLU A 230 2.82 -11.42 -2.52
C GLU A 230 3.33 -11.28 -1.07
N LYS A 231 4.63 -11.02 -0.89
CA LYS A 231 5.21 -10.73 0.44
C LYS A 231 4.68 -9.43 1.05
N CYS A 232 4.53 -8.40 0.23
CA CYS A 232 3.90 -7.15 0.65
C CYS A 232 2.44 -7.36 1.10
N ALA A 233 1.68 -8.17 0.37
CA ALA A 233 0.30 -8.51 0.73
C ALA A 233 0.21 -9.25 2.08
N GLU A 234 1.06 -10.26 2.27
CA GLU A 234 1.14 -11.02 3.52
C GLU A 234 1.52 -10.12 4.70
N LYS A 235 2.53 -9.27 4.52
CA LYS A 235 2.99 -8.35 5.56
C LYS A 235 1.94 -7.32 5.94
N LEU A 236 1.25 -6.75 4.96
CA LEU A 236 0.19 -5.78 5.24
C LEU A 236 -0.96 -6.43 6.04
N ILE A 237 -1.36 -7.65 5.69
CA ILE A 237 -2.37 -8.42 6.44
C ILE A 237 -1.90 -8.71 7.87
N GLU A 238 -0.65 -9.11 8.06
CA GLU A 238 -0.06 -9.34 9.38
C GLU A 238 -0.16 -8.09 10.27
N LEU A 239 0.26 -6.94 9.75
CA LEU A 239 0.24 -5.67 10.47
C LEU A 239 -1.18 -5.22 10.83
N LEU A 240 -2.14 -5.33 9.89
CA LEU A 240 -3.54 -5.00 10.16
C LEU A 240 -4.14 -5.88 11.26
N LYS A 241 -3.85 -7.17 11.25
CA LYS A 241 -4.31 -8.11 12.30
C LYS A 241 -3.66 -7.84 13.65
N ALA A 242 -2.41 -7.41 13.68
CA ALA A 242 -1.72 -7.05 14.91
C ALA A 242 -2.42 -5.89 15.64
N GLU A 243 -2.82 -4.83 14.92
CA GLU A 243 -3.58 -3.71 15.50
C GLU A 243 -4.94 -4.16 16.08
N GLY A 244 -5.53 -5.24 15.55
CA GLY A 244 -6.78 -5.81 16.08
C GLY A 244 -6.61 -6.56 17.40
N ASN A 245 -5.39 -6.97 17.75
CA ASN A 245 -5.10 -7.74 18.95
C ASN A 245 -4.58 -6.87 20.11
N GLU A 246 -4.25 -5.61 19.87
CA GLU A 246 -3.90 -4.60 20.87
C GLU A 246 -5.15 -3.87 21.38
#